data_42d31d494ef7d625943f51f584b2b15b
#
_entry.id   42d31d494ef7d625943f51f584b2b15b
#
_cell.length_a   1.000
_cell.length_b   1.000
_cell.length_c   1.000
_cell.angle_alpha   90.00
_cell.angle_beta   90.00
_cell.angle_gamma   90.00
#
_symmetry.space_group_name_H-M   'P 1'
#
loop_
_entity.id
_entity.type
_entity.pdbx_description
1 polymer ?
#
loop_
_entity_poly.entity_id
_entity_poly.type
_entity_poly.pdbx_seq_one_letter_code
_entity_poly.pdbx_strand_id
1 'polypeptide(L)'
;MKTPSGNSTPKRRVNGQRQAILLCALALPFLVGLYALVVGYWARPASSGHQLRIDEFLSLTAKGQVGSATILSADNRIVGTYGGGSKYWVDFSGGHETLFARLSGALEQAGVPTRVQAQPLKGLIGPATTLLPVLILGDLIMILFLAGRSGGALGSFGRATAHQVGEGSPTLTFADLAGADEAVEELREIRDFLAEPARFRGIGASVPKGVLLSGPPGCGKTRLAKAVAGESDVPFFSISGSDFVEMYVGVGAARIRDLFAQAKAAAPAIVFIDEIDAVGRARSASAAGGSDEREATLNQLLVEMDGFGADSGVVVMAATNRPDILDSALLRPGRFDRRIAIDPPDLAGRAAILAIHAARKPLSDDVDLPAVARQTAGFSGADLANVVNEAALLATRRRSSSVSAADLSEAVERVVAGPSRRSRVLTPADKARIACHEAGHALVAAALPGTEQVAKVSIVARGHAGGSTLSVADGDRVLATRSELAHRLAVLLGGRVAEQIVLGETSTGSNDDLRRAADLARRMVWECAMSERLGPLVIGAAGPSDGTAPPWSEQVVAEVDGETRALLTAAEATAAATLTANRSTLDAMAAALVADETLEGDALDHFLAQVRPAGAGLAAVA
;
A
#
# COMPACT_ATOMS: atom_id res chain seq x y z
N MET A 1 45.03 -48.28 0.75
CA MET A 1 45.15 -47.70 2.10
C MET A 1 44.02 -46.70 2.28
N LYS A 2 43.06 -47.03 3.15
CA LYS A 2 41.83 -46.26 3.42
C LYS A 2 42.12 -45.23 4.51
N THR A 3 41.71 -43.96 4.29
CA THR A 3 41.55 -42.98 5.36
C THR A 3 40.05 -42.67 5.47
N PRO A 4 39.44 -42.72 6.65
CA PRO A 4 38.06 -42.40 6.84
C PRO A 4 37.88 -40.90 7.16
N SER A 5 37.15 -40.18 6.33
CA SER A 5 36.66 -38.84 6.62
C SER A 5 35.45 -38.92 7.53
N GLY A 6 35.62 -38.51 8.78
CA GLY A 6 34.53 -38.37 9.73
C GLY A 6 33.66 -37.14 9.42
N ASN A 7 32.51 -37.36 8.85
CA ASN A 7 31.49 -36.31 8.64
C ASN A 7 30.50 -36.36 9.82
N SER A 8 30.74 -35.55 10.86
CA SER A 8 29.83 -35.43 12.00
C SER A 8 28.68 -34.49 11.66
N THR A 9 27.53 -35.11 11.44
CA THR A 9 26.26 -34.50 11.02
C THR A 9 25.73 -33.42 11.96
N PRO A 10 25.15 -32.30 11.41
CA PRO A 10 24.61 -31.18 12.20
C PRO A 10 23.34 -31.54 13.02
N LYS A 11 22.70 -32.67 12.78
CA LYS A 11 21.47 -33.11 13.47
C LYS A 11 21.63 -33.34 15.01
N ARG A 12 22.81 -33.66 15.51
CA ARG A 12 23.02 -33.91 16.96
C ARG A 12 23.06 -32.64 17.81
N ARG A 13 23.47 -31.48 17.25
CA ARG A 13 23.50 -30.19 17.98
C ARG A 13 22.11 -29.58 18.17
N VAL A 14 21.20 -29.73 17.21
CA VAL A 14 19.84 -29.17 17.26
C VAL A 14 18.98 -29.87 18.33
N ASN A 15 19.16 -31.20 18.54
CA ASN A 15 18.42 -31.93 19.57
C ASN A 15 18.82 -31.53 20.98
N GLY A 16 20.12 -31.30 21.25
CA GLY A 16 20.59 -30.91 22.58
C GLY A 16 20.08 -29.52 23.01
N GLN A 17 20.00 -28.59 22.09
CA GLN A 17 19.54 -27.21 22.35
C GLN A 17 18.02 -27.15 22.62
N ARG A 18 17.22 -27.92 21.87
CA ARG A 18 15.77 -28.07 22.12
C ARG A 18 15.50 -28.71 23.50
N GLN A 19 16.30 -29.71 23.88
CA GLN A 19 16.20 -30.33 25.22
C GLN A 19 16.55 -29.33 26.32
N ALA A 20 17.57 -28.49 26.14
CA ALA A 20 17.95 -27.48 27.13
C ALA A 20 16.85 -26.42 27.31
N ILE A 21 16.26 -25.91 26.23
CA ILE A 21 15.13 -24.97 26.31
C ILE A 21 13.92 -25.59 27.01
N LEU A 22 13.64 -26.86 26.75
CA LEU A 22 12.51 -27.57 27.35
C LEU A 22 12.74 -27.79 28.85
N LEU A 23 13.98 -28.08 29.28
CA LEU A 23 14.36 -28.22 30.68
C LEU A 23 14.22 -26.88 31.43
N CYS A 24 14.72 -25.78 30.88
CA CYS A 24 14.56 -24.45 31.47
C CYS A 24 13.08 -24.03 31.53
N ALA A 25 12.31 -24.29 30.47
CA ALA A 25 10.87 -23.97 30.42
C ALA A 25 10.05 -24.77 31.45
N LEU A 26 10.49 -25.97 31.85
CA LEU A 26 9.91 -26.75 32.93
C LEU A 26 10.42 -26.33 34.31
N ALA A 27 11.66 -25.86 34.41
CA ALA A 27 12.26 -25.39 35.68
C ALA A 27 11.62 -24.07 36.14
N LEU A 28 11.27 -23.16 35.24
CA LEU A 28 10.71 -21.86 35.56
C LEU A 28 9.41 -21.93 36.40
N PRO A 29 8.34 -22.63 35.97
CA PRO A 29 7.13 -22.75 36.78
C PRO A 29 7.36 -23.49 38.10
N PHE A 30 8.31 -24.44 38.16
CA PHE A 30 8.67 -25.10 39.40
C PHE A 30 9.33 -24.14 40.37
N LEU A 31 10.30 -23.32 39.96
CA LEU A 31 10.97 -22.33 40.80
C LEU A 31 9.99 -21.23 41.28
N VAL A 32 9.09 -20.77 40.41
CA VAL A 32 8.05 -19.79 40.75
C VAL A 32 7.05 -20.39 41.77
N GLY A 33 6.63 -21.64 41.55
CA GLY A 33 5.77 -22.37 42.49
C GLY A 33 6.43 -22.57 43.87
N LEU A 34 7.71 -22.93 43.88
CA LEU A 34 8.51 -23.09 45.11
C LEU A 34 8.62 -21.73 45.85
N TYR A 35 8.93 -20.66 45.14
CA TYR A 35 8.97 -19.30 45.72
C TYR A 35 7.63 -18.89 46.33
N ALA A 36 6.54 -19.10 45.60
CA ALA A 36 5.18 -18.81 46.09
C ALA A 36 4.84 -19.63 47.35
N LEU A 37 5.27 -20.91 47.41
CA LEU A 37 5.07 -21.77 48.58
C LEU A 37 5.90 -21.29 49.77
N VAL A 38 7.16 -20.94 49.57
CA VAL A 38 8.04 -20.41 50.63
C VAL A 38 7.48 -19.12 51.20
N VAL A 39 7.11 -18.15 50.34
CA VAL A 39 6.56 -16.84 50.76
C VAL A 39 5.14 -16.96 51.28
N GLY A 40 4.30 -17.72 50.62
CA GLY A 40 2.87 -17.83 50.94
C GLY A 40 2.54 -18.67 52.16
N TYR A 41 3.31 -19.69 52.40
CA TYR A 41 3.04 -20.67 53.48
C TYR A 41 4.07 -20.64 54.61
N TRP A 42 5.36 -20.77 54.30
CA TRP A 42 6.40 -20.90 55.31
C TRP A 42 6.87 -19.56 55.90
N ALA A 43 6.85 -18.47 55.15
CA ALA A 43 7.26 -17.17 55.65
C ALA A 43 6.17 -16.53 56.56
N ARG A 44 4.94 -17.01 56.53
CA ARG A 44 3.90 -16.49 57.39
C ARG A 44 4.14 -16.88 58.84
N PRO A 45 4.14 -15.87 59.76
CA PRO A 45 4.24 -16.16 61.18
C PRO A 45 2.99 -16.90 61.68
N ALA A 46 3.12 -17.76 62.68
CA ALA A 46 2.00 -18.48 63.26
C ALA A 46 1.01 -17.48 63.95
N SER A 47 -0.25 -17.47 63.51
CA SER A 47 -1.27 -16.50 63.97
C SER A 47 -2.61 -17.15 64.28
N SER A 48 -2.58 -18.34 64.86
CA SER A 48 -3.81 -19.03 65.24
C SER A 48 -4.39 -18.50 66.57
N GLY A 49 -5.62 -17.98 66.56
CA GLY A 49 -6.31 -17.41 67.71
C GLY A 49 -6.33 -15.87 67.74
N HIS A 50 -6.67 -15.30 68.88
CA HIS A 50 -6.73 -13.87 69.11
C HIS A 50 -5.34 -13.26 69.33
N GLN A 51 -5.09 -12.11 68.70
CA GLN A 51 -3.88 -11.36 69.03
C GLN A 51 -4.12 -10.64 70.37
N LEU A 52 -3.24 -10.93 71.34
CA LEU A 52 -3.22 -10.21 72.61
C LEU A 52 -2.12 -9.14 72.58
N ARG A 53 -2.41 -8.00 73.14
CA ARG A 53 -1.44 -6.94 73.39
C ARG A 53 -0.49 -7.41 74.53
N ILE A 54 0.71 -6.89 74.56
CA ILE A 54 1.72 -7.30 75.57
C ILE A 54 1.25 -6.98 76.99
N ASP A 55 0.62 -5.83 77.21
CA ASP A 55 0.06 -5.41 78.49
C ASP A 55 -1.10 -6.33 78.94
N GLU A 56 -1.98 -6.69 78.00
CA GLU A 56 -3.10 -7.59 78.23
C GLU A 56 -2.60 -9.02 78.55
N PHE A 57 -1.62 -9.50 77.79
CA PHE A 57 -1.01 -10.80 78.06
C PHE A 57 -0.38 -10.87 79.45
N LEU A 58 0.42 -9.86 79.85
CA LEU A 58 1.00 -9.78 81.19
C LEU A 58 -0.04 -9.75 82.29
N SER A 59 -1.18 -9.05 82.10
CA SER A 59 -2.29 -9.01 83.06
C SER A 59 -2.99 -10.35 83.18
N LEU A 60 -3.21 -11.07 82.07
CA LEU A 60 -3.82 -12.41 82.06
C LEU A 60 -2.88 -13.46 82.69
N THR A 61 -1.56 -13.34 82.46
CA THR A 61 -0.54 -14.18 83.09
C THR A 61 -0.52 -13.96 84.59
N ALA A 62 -0.51 -12.73 85.07
CA ALA A 62 -0.53 -12.40 86.52
C ALA A 62 -1.85 -12.86 87.20
N LYS A 63 -2.96 -12.96 86.48
CA LYS A 63 -4.26 -13.49 86.98
C LYS A 63 -4.34 -15.03 86.91
N GLY A 64 -3.31 -15.74 86.44
CA GLY A 64 -3.31 -17.18 86.30
C GLY A 64 -4.24 -17.72 85.22
N GLN A 65 -4.65 -16.88 84.27
CA GLN A 65 -5.61 -17.23 83.20
C GLN A 65 -4.97 -17.79 81.94
N VAL A 66 -3.61 -17.79 81.82
CA VAL A 66 -2.87 -18.39 80.72
C VAL A 66 -2.65 -19.87 81.04
N GLY A 67 -3.20 -20.75 80.18
CA GLY A 67 -3.14 -22.19 80.40
C GLY A 67 -1.89 -22.86 79.81
N SER A 68 -1.34 -22.36 78.73
CA SER A 68 -0.11 -22.84 78.08
C SER A 68 0.57 -21.75 77.26
N ALA A 69 1.89 -21.84 77.12
CA ALA A 69 2.67 -20.95 76.27
C ALA A 69 3.71 -21.71 75.48
N THR A 70 3.80 -21.48 74.16
CA THR A 70 4.84 -21.97 73.30
C THR A 70 5.57 -20.79 72.63
N ILE A 71 6.84 -20.66 72.87
CA ILE A 71 7.68 -19.60 72.29
C ILE A 71 8.20 -20.09 70.96
N LEU A 72 7.83 -19.38 69.89
CA LEU A 72 8.24 -19.63 68.52
C LEU A 72 9.44 -18.72 68.22
N SER A 73 10.65 -19.23 68.27
CA SER A 73 11.87 -18.40 68.19
C SER A 73 12.04 -17.71 66.82
N ALA A 74 11.70 -18.36 65.73
CA ALA A 74 11.85 -17.75 64.40
C ALA A 74 10.72 -16.79 64.04
N ASP A 75 9.55 -16.92 64.64
CA ASP A 75 8.41 -16.02 64.43
C ASP A 75 8.41 -14.83 65.39
N ASN A 76 9.25 -14.81 66.40
CA ASN A 76 9.22 -13.88 67.51
C ASN A 76 7.81 -13.77 68.16
N ARG A 77 7.13 -14.91 68.35
CA ARG A 77 5.77 -14.97 68.88
C ARG A 77 5.65 -15.98 70.03
N ILE A 78 4.80 -15.65 70.94
CA ILE A 78 4.33 -16.60 71.95
C ILE A 78 2.90 -17.00 71.55
N VAL A 79 2.65 -18.27 71.42
CA VAL A 79 1.32 -18.83 71.11
C VAL A 79 0.90 -19.78 72.23
N GLY A 80 -0.40 -19.83 72.51
CA GLY A 80 -0.88 -20.72 73.59
C GLY A 80 -2.39 -20.67 73.75
N THR A 81 -2.85 -21.03 74.97
CA THR A 81 -4.28 -21.00 75.33
C THR A 81 -4.50 -20.20 76.61
N TYR A 82 -5.63 -19.51 76.68
CA TYR A 82 -6.07 -18.73 77.85
C TYR A 82 -7.57 -18.90 78.06
N GLY A 83 -8.09 -18.54 79.26
CA GLY A 83 -9.53 -18.43 79.55
C GLY A 83 -10.35 -19.68 79.23
N GLY A 84 -9.84 -20.91 79.55
CA GLY A 84 -10.58 -22.17 79.37
C GLY A 84 -10.45 -22.79 77.94
N GLY A 85 -9.42 -22.39 77.14
CA GLY A 85 -9.12 -23.07 75.87
C GLY A 85 -9.04 -22.20 74.62
N SER A 86 -9.30 -20.91 74.75
CA SER A 86 -9.15 -19.95 73.63
C SER A 86 -7.69 -19.79 73.22
N LYS A 87 -7.40 -19.90 71.91
CA LYS A 87 -6.03 -19.76 71.41
C LYS A 87 -5.66 -18.27 71.29
N TYR A 88 -4.37 -17.98 71.63
CA TYR A 88 -3.84 -16.62 71.52
C TYR A 88 -2.46 -16.63 70.90
N TRP A 89 -2.06 -15.46 70.39
CA TRP A 89 -0.70 -15.18 70.04
C TRP A 89 -0.29 -13.77 70.44
N VAL A 90 0.97 -13.60 70.83
CA VAL A 90 1.58 -12.32 71.20
C VAL A 90 2.82 -12.13 70.35
N ASP A 91 2.99 -10.96 69.77
CA ASP A 91 4.14 -10.57 68.97
C ASP A 91 5.13 -9.79 69.85
N PHE A 92 6.40 -10.22 69.86
CA PHE A 92 7.47 -9.54 70.58
C PHE A 92 8.61 -9.08 69.66
N SER A 93 8.38 -9.02 68.35
CA SER A 93 9.35 -8.63 67.33
C SER A 93 9.93 -7.22 67.50
N GLY A 94 9.22 -6.32 68.17
CA GLY A 94 9.65 -4.92 68.39
C GLY A 94 10.52 -4.65 69.61
N GLY A 95 10.89 -5.68 70.39
CA GLY A 95 11.59 -5.43 71.67
C GLY A 95 12.53 -6.56 72.06
N HIS A 96 13.56 -6.74 71.33
CA HIS A 96 14.65 -7.71 71.51
C HIS A 96 14.71 -8.42 72.88
N GLU A 97 15.91 -8.72 73.38
CA GLU A 97 16.15 -9.56 74.57
C GLU A 97 15.46 -9.12 75.84
N THR A 98 15.27 -7.81 76.09
CA THR A 98 14.66 -7.26 77.28
C THR A 98 13.16 -7.55 77.38
N LEU A 99 12.44 -7.50 76.23
CA LEU A 99 11.02 -7.81 76.19
C LEU A 99 10.80 -9.33 76.30
N PHE A 100 11.64 -10.13 75.63
CA PHE A 100 11.60 -11.56 75.75
C PHE A 100 11.84 -12.03 77.18
N ALA A 101 12.87 -11.49 77.87
CA ALA A 101 13.18 -11.79 79.28
C ALA A 101 12.00 -11.42 80.23
N ARG A 102 11.32 -10.28 79.94
CA ARG A 102 10.17 -9.85 80.72
C ARG A 102 8.96 -10.79 80.52
N LEU A 103 8.66 -11.19 79.31
CA LEU A 103 7.56 -12.10 78.99
C LEU A 103 7.80 -13.50 79.49
N SER A 104 9.01 -14.04 79.32
CA SER A 104 9.41 -15.37 79.82
C SER A 104 9.44 -15.41 81.35
N GLY A 105 9.97 -14.36 82.00
CA GLY A 105 9.97 -14.25 83.45
C GLY A 105 8.59 -14.20 84.07
N ALA A 106 7.64 -13.47 83.42
CA ALA A 106 6.23 -13.42 83.84
C ALA A 106 5.56 -14.80 83.73
N LEU A 107 5.83 -15.56 82.67
CA LEU A 107 5.32 -16.92 82.50
C LEU A 107 5.88 -17.87 83.53
N GLU A 108 7.17 -17.77 83.87
CA GLU A 108 7.83 -18.56 84.88
C GLU A 108 7.30 -18.29 86.30
N GLN A 109 7.14 -17.01 86.66
CA GLN A 109 6.54 -16.57 87.89
C GLN A 109 5.09 -17.05 88.10
N ALA A 110 4.32 -17.10 87.00
CA ALA A 110 2.97 -17.60 87.01
C ALA A 110 2.84 -19.14 86.94
N GLY A 111 3.94 -19.87 86.84
CA GLY A 111 3.96 -21.32 86.75
C GLY A 111 3.33 -21.89 85.49
N VAL A 112 3.28 -21.12 84.38
CA VAL A 112 2.65 -21.53 83.10
C VAL A 112 3.58 -22.58 82.41
N PRO A 113 3.04 -23.72 81.94
CA PRO A 113 3.81 -24.66 81.16
C PRO A 113 4.33 -24.03 79.88
N THR A 114 5.65 -23.79 79.83
CA THR A 114 6.27 -23.10 78.72
C THR A 114 7.13 -24.04 77.88
N ARG A 115 6.92 -24.07 76.57
CA ARG A 115 7.74 -24.86 75.62
C ARG A 115 8.40 -23.91 74.65
N VAL A 116 9.69 -24.10 74.39
CA VAL A 116 10.43 -23.37 73.35
C VAL A 116 10.53 -24.22 72.05
N GLN A 117 10.09 -23.69 70.94
CA GLN A 117 10.19 -24.37 69.64
C GLN A 117 11.08 -23.56 68.71
N ALA A 118 12.22 -24.14 68.35
CA ALA A 118 13.28 -23.46 67.56
C ALA A 118 12.96 -23.25 66.08
N GLN A 119 11.92 -23.87 65.52
CA GLN A 119 11.50 -23.76 64.10
C GLN A 119 12.66 -23.80 63.10
N PRO A 120 13.53 -24.86 63.05
CA PRO A 120 14.80 -24.84 62.30
C PRO A 120 14.61 -24.63 60.80
N LEU A 121 13.51 -25.07 60.22
CA LEU A 121 13.20 -24.88 58.80
C LEU A 121 12.93 -23.40 58.40
N LYS A 122 12.50 -22.59 59.35
CA LYS A 122 12.29 -21.14 59.09
C LYS A 122 13.58 -20.35 58.96
N GLY A 123 14.68 -20.84 59.50
CA GLY A 123 16.01 -20.26 59.29
C GLY A 123 16.47 -20.27 57.84
N LEU A 124 15.90 -21.15 57.03
CA LEU A 124 16.19 -21.23 55.59
C LEU A 124 15.37 -20.25 54.73
N ILE A 125 14.36 -19.58 55.31
CA ILE A 125 13.48 -18.68 54.57
C ILE A 125 14.28 -17.48 54.04
N GLY A 126 15.14 -16.87 54.84
CA GLY A 126 15.96 -15.73 54.42
C GLY A 126 16.80 -16.03 53.18
N PRO A 127 17.66 -17.06 53.22
CA PRO A 127 18.39 -17.51 52.04
C PRO A 127 17.48 -17.88 50.85
N ALA A 128 16.35 -18.56 51.08
CA ALA A 128 15.46 -18.99 50.03
C ALA A 128 14.75 -17.78 49.32
N THR A 129 14.31 -16.79 50.09
CA THR A 129 13.66 -15.57 49.52
C THR A 129 14.62 -14.69 48.73
N THR A 130 15.92 -14.77 48.96
CA THR A 130 16.96 -14.05 48.19
C THR A 130 17.49 -14.83 47.00
N LEU A 131 17.71 -16.15 47.15
CA LEU A 131 18.29 -16.97 46.08
C LEU A 131 17.28 -17.38 45.01
N LEU A 132 16.03 -17.70 45.37
CA LEU A 132 15.03 -18.13 44.41
C LEU A 132 14.73 -17.08 43.33
N PRO A 133 14.53 -15.77 43.62
CA PRO A 133 14.37 -14.74 42.56
C PRO A 133 15.60 -14.65 41.65
N VAL A 134 16.81 -14.79 42.16
CA VAL A 134 18.04 -14.79 41.37
C VAL A 134 18.08 -16.00 40.42
N LEU A 135 17.68 -17.17 40.88
CA LEU A 135 17.61 -18.39 40.06
C LEU A 135 16.51 -18.26 38.98
N ILE A 136 15.36 -17.71 39.33
CA ILE A 136 14.26 -17.42 38.37
C ILE A 136 14.73 -16.45 37.28
N LEU A 137 15.41 -15.36 37.64
CA LEU A 137 15.95 -14.39 36.69
C LEU A 137 17.05 -15.04 35.83
N GLY A 138 17.93 -15.84 36.42
CA GLY A 138 18.98 -16.57 35.70
C GLY A 138 18.42 -17.56 34.68
N ASP A 139 17.36 -18.30 35.03
CA ASP A 139 16.68 -19.24 34.15
C ASP A 139 15.98 -18.50 33.00
N LEU A 140 15.31 -17.36 33.28
CA LEU A 140 14.71 -16.51 32.28
C LEU A 140 15.75 -15.96 31.28
N ILE A 141 16.89 -15.47 31.78
CA ILE A 141 18.01 -15.02 30.93
C ILE A 141 18.56 -16.18 30.10
N MET A 142 18.67 -17.36 30.67
CA MET A 142 19.13 -18.56 29.97
C MET A 142 18.15 -18.94 28.84
N ILE A 143 16.84 -18.90 29.08
CA ILE A 143 15.82 -19.15 28.05
C ILE A 143 15.95 -18.14 26.91
N LEU A 144 16.06 -16.84 27.22
CA LEU A 144 16.24 -15.79 26.23
C LEU A 144 17.55 -15.96 25.43
N PHE A 145 18.63 -16.31 26.09
CA PHE A 145 19.92 -16.58 25.47
C PHE A 145 19.89 -17.79 24.52
N LEU A 146 19.31 -18.91 24.98
CA LEU A 146 19.16 -20.12 24.17
C LEU A 146 18.17 -19.90 23.01
N ALA A 147 17.08 -19.15 23.21
CA ALA A 147 16.13 -18.78 22.17
C ALA A 147 16.76 -17.84 21.12
N GLY A 148 17.55 -16.87 21.54
CA GLY A 148 18.31 -15.98 20.65
C GLY A 148 19.35 -16.74 19.81
N ARG A 149 19.99 -17.76 20.40
CA ARG A 149 20.99 -18.61 19.72
C ARG A 149 20.38 -19.65 18.77
N SER A 150 19.12 -20.02 18.95
CA SER A 150 18.44 -21.01 18.11
C SER A 150 18.01 -20.45 16.75
N GLY A 151 18.30 -19.16 16.43
CA GLY A 151 18.16 -18.56 15.09
C GLY A 151 16.75 -18.64 14.46
N GLY A 152 15.74 -19.11 15.18
CA GLY A 152 14.48 -19.52 14.60
C GLY A 152 13.31 -18.54 14.72
N ALA A 153 13.32 -17.64 15.69
CA ALA A 153 12.19 -16.72 15.86
C ALA A 153 12.55 -15.27 15.48
N LEU A 154 13.72 -14.77 15.87
CA LEU A 154 14.20 -13.45 15.44
C LEU A 154 14.80 -13.47 14.02
N GLY A 155 15.34 -14.60 13.56
CA GLY A 155 15.85 -14.77 12.21
C GLY A 155 14.77 -14.91 11.12
N SER A 156 13.52 -15.22 11.48
CA SER A 156 12.42 -15.28 10.53
C SER A 156 11.85 -13.88 10.20
N PHE A 157 11.96 -12.91 11.09
CA PHE A 157 11.53 -11.52 10.83
C PHE A 157 12.42 -10.79 9.81
N GLY A 158 13.66 -11.22 9.62
CA GLY A 158 14.59 -10.63 8.65
C GLY A 158 14.74 -11.42 7.34
N ARG A 159 14.01 -12.53 7.16
CA ARG A 159 14.03 -13.26 5.90
C ARG A 159 13.11 -12.58 4.90
N ALA A 160 13.64 -12.25 3.74
CA ALA A 160 12.84 -11.81 2.61
C ALA A 160 11.91 -12.97 2.21
N THR A 161 10.59 -12.74 2.29
CA THR A 161 9.60 -13.60 1.64
C THR A 161 9.61 -13.26 0.14
N ALA A 162 10.78 -13.33 -0.51
CA ALA A 162 10.84 -13.18 -1.95
C ALA A 162 10.03 -14.33 -2.56
N HIS A 163 9.03 -13.98 -3.35
CA HIS A 163 8.32 -14.96 -4.15
C HIS A 163 9.27 -15.40 -5.28
N GLN A 164 10.00 -16.49 -5.03
CA GLN A 164 10.64 -17.21 -6.12
C GLN A 164 9.51 -17.78 -6.98
N VAL A 165 9.38 -17.33 -8.21
CA VAL A 165 8.49 -17.97 -9.19
C VAL A 165 9.12 -19.33 -9.47
N GLY A 166 8.59 -20.38 -8.81
CA GLY A 166 9.14 -21.72 -8.83
C GLY A 166 8.95 -22.41 -10.18
N GLU A 167 9.76 -23.45 -10.41
CA GLU A 167 9.57 -24.42 -11.48
C GLU A 167 8.13 -24.91 -11.51
N GLY A 168 7.38 -24.57 -12.59
CA GLY A 168 5.98 -24.98 -12.77
C GLY A 168 4.96 -23.84 -12.90
N SER A 169 5.32 -22.58 -12.69
CA SER A 169 4.47 -21.46 -13.12
C SER A 169 4.54 -21.33 -14.64
N PRO A 170 3.42 -21.04 -15.36
CA PRO A 170 3.45 -20.82 -16.79
C PRO A 170 4.47 -19.71 -17.08
N THR A 171 5.52 -20.03 -17.85
CA THR A 171 6.56 -19.10 -18.24
C THR A 171 5.94 -18.06 -19.16
N LEU A 172 5.83 -16.83 -18.67
CA LEU A 172 5.40 -15.69 -19.47
C LEU A 172 6.54 -15.35 -20.45
N THR A 173 6.22 -15.18 -21.72
CA THR A 173 7.16 -14.82 -22.77
C THR A 173 6.81 -13.47 -23.38
N PHE A 174 7.69 -12.90 -24.23
CA PHE A 174 7.37 -11.68 -24.96
C PHE A 174 6.20 -11.86 -25.93
N ALA A 175 5.94 -13.07 -26.40
CA ALA A 175 4.78 -13.37 -27.25
C ALA A 175 3.43 -13.21 -26.51
N ASP A 176 3.42 -13.27 -25.19
CA ASP A 176 2.23 -13.06 -24.34
C ASP A 176 2.00 -11.57 -24.01
N LEU A 177 2.84 -10.69 -24.57
CA LEU A 177 2.78 -9.24 -24.37
C LEU A 177 2.46 -8.54 -25.67
N ALA A 178 1.77 -7.41 -25.59
CA ALA A 178 1.49 -6.54 -26.72
C ALA A 178 1.42 -5.08 -26.27
N GLY A 179 1.65 -4.16 -27.22
CA GLY A 179 1.55 -2.72 -27.01
C GLY A 179 2.68 -2.14 -26.15
N ALA A 180 3.85 -2.76 -26.17
CA ALA A 180 5.08 -2.26 -25.55
C ALA A 180 6.31 -2.72 -26.37
N ASP A 181 6.21 -2.63 -27.69
CA ASP A 181 7.20 -3.22 -28.61
C ASP A 181 8.60 -2.61 -28.43
N GLU A 182 8.71 -1.30 -28.24
CA GLU A 182 9.97 -0.60 -27.98
C GLU A 182 10.59 -1.05 -26.65
N ALA A 183 9.78 -1.20 -25.61
CA ALA A 183 10.25 -1.68 -24.32
C ALA A 183 10.71 -3.15 -24.41
N VAL A 184 10.03 -3.97 -25.20
CA VAL A 184 10.41 -5.36 -25.46
C VAL A 184 11.74 -5.41 -26.21
N GLU A 185 11.97 -4.56 -27.22
CA GLU A 185 13.22 -4.51 -27.96
C GLU A 185 14.41 -4.16 -27.07
N GLU A 186 14.26 -3.15 -26.21
CA GLU A 186 15.25 -2.77 -25.20
C GLU A 186 15.54 -3.92 -24.21
N LEU A 187 14.50 -4.66 -23.81
CA LEU A 187 14.64 -5.78 -22.87
C LEU A 187 15.21 -7.05 -23.51
N ARG A 188 15.14 -7.20 -24.82
CA ARG A 188 15.80 -8.30 -25.55
C ARG A 188 17.30 -8.30 -25.34
N GLU A 189 17.95 -7.13 -25.26
CA GLU A 189 19.38 -7.05 -24.96
C GLU A 189 19.71 -7.63 -23.57
N ILE A 190 18.84 -7.37 -22.60
CA ILE A 190 18.99 -7.93 -21.23
C ILE A 190 18.79 -9.45 -21.24
N ARG A 191 17.77 -9.94 -21.96
CA ARG A 191 17.52 -11.36 -22.17
C ARG A 191 18.74 -12.04 -22.80
N ASP A 192 19.29 -11.48 -23.90
CA ASP A 192 20.44 -12.04 -24.61
C ASP A 192 21.68 -12.11 -23.74
N PHE A 193 21.89 -11.09 -22.89
CA PHE A 193 22.97 -11.12 -21.91
C PHE A 193 22.77 -12.22 -20.85
N LEU A 194 21.58 -12.38 -20.32
CA LEU A 194 21.31 -13.40 -19.31
C LEU A 194 21.43 -14.81 -19.89
N ALA A 195 21.03 -15.00 -21.16
CA ALA A 195 21.14 -16.27 -21.86
C ALA A 195 22.59 -16.59 -22.29
N GLU A 196 23.35 -15.61 -22.80
CA GLU A 196 24.69 -15.80 -23.36
C GLU A 196 25.71 -14.79 -22.80
N PRO A 197 26.01 -14.76 -21.49
CA PRO A 197 26.89 -13.76 -20.89
C PRO A 197 28.34 -13.80 -21.43
N ALA A 198 28.79 -14.94 -21.89
CA ALA A 198 30.14 -15.10 -22.46
C ALA A 198 30.37 -14.30 -23.76
N ARG A 199 29.33 -14.15 -24.59
CA ARG A 199 29.37 -13.38 -25.84
C ARG A 199 29.63 -11.89 -25.59
N PHE A 200 28.98 -11.30 -24.61
CA PHE A 200 29.14 -9.90 -24.26
C PHE A 200 30.51 -9.62 -23.62
N ARG A 201 30.97 -10.53 -22.73
CA ARG A 201 32.30 -10.43 -22.12
C ARG A 201 33.44 -10.51 -23.16
N GLY A 202 33.27 -11.32 -24.21
CA GLY A 202 34.28 -11.49 -25.26
C GLY A 202 34.58 -10.22 -26.06
N ILE A 203 33.63 -9.26 -26.10
CA ILE A 203 33.76 -7.97 -26.80
C ILE A 203 34.10 -6.85 -25.81
N GLY A 204 34.08 -7.13 -24.49
CA GLY A 204 34.32 -6.13 -23.44
C GLY A 204 33.10 -5.23 -23.16
N ALA A 205 31.89 -5.65 -23.57
CA ALA A 205 30.65 -4.91 -23.26
C ALA A 205 30.30 -5.04 -21.78
N SER A 206 30.09 -3.91 -21.13
CA SER A 206 29.52 -3.85 -19.76
C SER A 206 28.00 -3.82 -19.84
N VAL A 207 27.34 -4.77 -19.20
CA VAL A 207 25.88 -4.84 -19.15
C VAL A 207 25.36 -3.93 -18.05
N PRO A 208 24.20 -3.31 -18.26
CA PRO A 208 23.55 -2.53 -17.21
C PRO A 208 23.27 -3.40 -16.00
N LYS A 209 23.71 -2.95 -14.81
CA LYS A 209 23.47 -3.64 -13.55
C LYS A 209 22.01 -3.55 -13.12
N GLY A 210 21.35 -2.43 -13.48
CA GLY A 210 19.98 -2.17 -13.13
C GLY A 210 19.16 -1.55 -14.25
N VAL A 211 17.93 -2.00 -14.35
CA VAL A 211 16.92 -1.53 -15.30
C VAL A 211 15.74 -0.96 -14.54
N LEU A 212 15.42 0.29 -14.77
CA LEU A 212 14.24 0.93 -14.21
C LEU A 212 13.12 0.97 -15.24
N LEU A 213 12.01 0.31 -14.95
CA LEU A 213 10.77 0.36 -15.71
C LEU A 213 9.89 1.47 -15.13
N SER A 214 9.61 2.51 -15.90
CA SER A 214 8.80 3.64 -15.47
C SER A 214 7.57 3.80 -16.36
N GLY A 215 6.46 4.27 -15.81
CA GLY A 215 5.24 4.53 -16.58
C GLY A 215 3.97 4.42 -15.74
N PRO A 216 2.80 4.75 -16.31
CA PRO A 216 1.53 4.70 -15.62
C PRO A 216 1.19 3.31 -15.05
N PRO A 217 0.33 3.24 -14.03
CA PRO A 217 -0.13 1.96 -13.51
C PRO A 217 -0.90 1.17 -14.58
N GLY A 218 -0.81 -0.16 -14.54
CA GLY A 218 -1.55 -1.01 -15.48
C GLY A 218 -0.90 -1.23 -16.85
N CYS A 219 0.22 -0.56 -17.19
CA CYS A 219 0.90 -0.71 -18.49
C CYS A 219 1.80 -1.97 -18.59
N GLY A 220 1.77 -2.88 -17.61
CA GLY A 220 2.42 -4.19 -17.75
C GLY A 220 3.87 -4.28 -17.29
N LYS A 221 4.42 -3.31 -16.52
CA LYS A 221 5.80 -3.28 -15.99
C LYS A 221 6.23 -4.60 -15.36
N THR A 222 5.44 -5.11 -14.43
CA THR A 222 5.70 -6.38 -13.73
C THR A 222 5.62 -7.59 -14.68
N ARG A 223 4.75 -7.55 -15.70
CA ARG A 223 4.65 -8.61 -16.72
C ARG A 223 5.85 -8.62 -17.64
N LEU A 224 6.34 -7.46 -18.04
CA LEU A 224 7.56 -7.31 -18.83
C LEU A 224 8.78 -7.90 -18.11
N ALA A 225 8.97 -7.58 -16.83
CA ALA A 225 10.05 -8.15 -16.03
C ALA A 225 9.98 -9.68 -15.92
N LYS A 226 8.77 -10.24 -15.75
CA LYS A 226 8.56 -11.69 -15.76
C LYS A 226 8.81 -12.33 -17.11
N ALA A 227 8.48 -11.64 -18.21
CA ALA A 227 8.73 -12.15 -19.54
C ALA A 227 10.23 -12.22 -19.87
N VAL A 228 11.03 -11.25 -19.41
CA VAL A 228 12.50 -11.32 -19.54
C VAL A 228 13.05 -12.57 -18.84
N ALA A 229 12.57 -12.86 -17.63
CA ALA A 229 13.00 -14.05 -16.89
C ALA A 229 12.57 -15.35 -17.57
N GLY A 230 11.34 -15.41 -18.07
CA GLY A 230 10.81 -16.58 -18.78
C GLY A 230 11.54 -16.85 -20.10
N GLU A 231 11.87 -15.81 -20.86
CA GLU A 231 12.64 -15.92 -22.11
C GLU A 231 14.12 -16.29 -21.87
N SER A 232 14.69 -15.88 -20.74
CA SER A 232 16.09 -16.13 -20.38
C SER A 232 16.27 -17.44 -19.61
N ASP A 233 15.20 -18.10 -19.21
CA ASP A 233 15.19 -19.31 -18.36
C ASP A 233 16.03 -19.13 -17.08
N VAL A 234 15.90 -17.97 -16.41
CA VAL A 234 16.64 -17.63 -15.20
C VAL A 234 15.71 -17.46 -14.01
N PRO A 235 16.18 -17.74 -12.77
CA PRO A 235 15.43 -17.51 -11.55
C PRO A 235 14.98 -16.06 -11.41
N PHE A 236 13.70 -15.87 -11.02
CA PHE A 236 13.07 -14.58 -10.84
C PHE A 236 12.67 -14.39 -9.37
N PHE A 237 13.32 -13.43 -8.71
CA PHE A 237 13.04 -13.05 -7.32
C PHE A 237 12.24 -11.76 -7.29
N SER A 238 10.96 -11.83 -6.94
CA SER A 238 10.07 -10.66 -6.91
C SER A 238 9.74 -10.24 -5.49
N ILE A 239 9.81 -8.93 -5.23
CA ILE A 239 9.45 -8.32 -3.96
C ILE A 239 8.83 -6.94 -4.23
N SER A 240 7.91 -6.49 -3.38
CA SER A 240 7.41 -5.12 -3.40
C SER A 240 8.33 -4.18 -2.58
N GLY A 241 8.55 -2.96 -3.05
CA GLY A 241 9.24 -1.92 -2.28
C GLY A 241 8.58 -1.66 -0.92
N SER A 242 7.26 -1.82 -0.83
CA SER A 242 6.52 -1.72 0.43
C SER A 242 6.90 -2.79 1.45
N ASP A 243 7.35 -3.98 1.02
CA ASP A 243 7.75 -5.08 1.92
C ASP A 243 9.05 -4.78 2.68
N PHE A 244 9.79 -3.76 2.24
CA PHE A 244 10.99 -3.30 2.93
C PHE A 244 10.70 -2.22 3.99
N VAL A 245 9.50 -1.62 3.96
CA VAL A 245 9.11 -0.57 4.90
C VAL A 245 8.43 -1.21 6.11
N GLU A 246 9.15 -1.27 7.22
CA GLU A 246 8.67 -1.85 8.48
C GLU A 246 8.78 -0.84 9.62
N MET A 247 8.08 -1.07 10.74
CA MET A 247 8.17 -0.20 11.92
C MET A 247 9.47 -0.40 12.74
N TYR A 248 10.23 -1.47 12.48
CA TYR A 248 11.45 -1.79 13.23
C TYR A 248 12.70 -1.48 12.41
N VAL A 249 13.54 -0.60 12.95
CA VAL A 249 14.78 -0.15 12.29
C VAL A 249 15.70 -1.34 11.97
N GLY A 250 16.13 -1.42 10.71
CA GLY A 250 17.10 -2.41 10.23
C GLY A 250 16.51 -3.70 9.68
N VAL A 251 15.20 -3.95 9.78
CA VAL A 251 14.54 -5.15 9.21
C VAL A 251 14.54 -5.07 7.69
N GLY A 252 14.18 -3.92 7.11
CA GLY A 252 14.21 -3.69 5.66
C GLY A 252 15.61 -3.91 5.07
N ALA A 253 16.65 -3.37 5.69
CA ALA A 253 18.03 -3.58 5.26
C ALA A 253 18.47 -5.05 5.36
N ALA A 254 17.99 -5.81 6.36
CA ALA A 254 18.27 -7.24 6.48
C ALA A 254 17.60 -8.06 5.36
N ARG A 255 16.34 -7.72 5.00
CA ARG A 255 15.63 -8.34 3.88
C ARG A 255 16.31 -8.09 2.53
N ILE A 256 16.81 -6.88 2.29
CA ILE A 256 17.57 -6.57 1.08
C ILE A 256 18.81 -7.46 1.01
N ARG A 257 19.60 -7.54 2.08
CA ARG A 257 20.81 -8.40 2.10
C ARG A 257 20.49 -9.87 1.85
N ASP A 258 19.41 -10.39 2.44
CA ASP A 258 18.98 -11.78 2.25
C ASP A 258 18.53 -12.04 0.81
N LEU A 259 17.71 -11.16 0.24
CA LEU A 259 17.26 -11.21 -1.15
C LEU A 259 18.45 -11.24 -2.13
N PHE A 260 19.38 -10.32 -1.98
CA PHE A 260 20.55 -10.24 -2.84
C PHE A 260 21.52 -11.42 -2.65
N ALA A 261 21.63 -11.96 -1.43
CA ALA A 261 22.40 -13.18 -1.18
C ALA A 261 21.78 -14.39 -1.87
N GLN A 262 20.44 -14.53 -1.85
CA GLN A 262 19.73 -15.61 -2.55
C GLN A 262 19.92 -15.49 -4.07
N ALA A 263 19.77 -14.28 -4.63
CA ALA A 263 19.95 -14.04 -6.07
C ALA A 263 21.40 -14.34 -6.52
N LYS A 264 22.40 -13.92 -5.75
CA LYS A 264 23.83 -14.24 -6.01
C LYS A 264 24.10 -15.75 -6.00
N ALA A 265 23.46 -16.49 -5.09
CA ALA A 265 23.62 -17.94 -5.01
C ALA A 265 22.96 -18.69 -6.19
N ALA A 266 21.96 -18.06 -6.82
CA ALA A 266 21.20 -18.61 -7.94
C ALA A 266 21.59 -18.00 -9.31
N ALA A 267 22.69 -17.25 -9.38
CA ALA A 267 23.10 -16.57 -10.62
C ALA A 267 23.37 -17.56 -11.79
N PRO A 268 22.95 -17.24 -13.04
CA PRO A 268 22.33 -15.99 -13.46
C PRO A 268 20.88 -15.85 -12.96
N ALA A 269 20.48 -14.64 -12.53
CA ALA A 269 19.17 -14.42 -11.91
C ALA A 269 18.69 -12.97 -12.10
N ILE A 270 17.38 -12.77 -12.01
CA ILE A 270 16.75 -11.44 -11.98
C ILE A 270 16.19 -11.17 -10.58
N VAL A 271 16.53 -10.01 -10.03
CA VAL A 271 15.88 -9.42 -8.85
C VAL A 271 14.92 -8.33 -9.33
N PHE A 272 13.64 -8.48 -9.06
CA PHE A 272 12.63 -7.50 -9.42
C PHE A 272 12.04 -6.84 -8.18
N ILE A 273 12.10 -5.51 -8.14
CA ILE A 273 11.56 -4.68 -7.06
C ILE A 273 10.41 -3.87 -7.64
N ASP A 274 9.17 -4.26 -7.31
CA ASP A 274 8.00 -3.48 -7.69
C ASP A 274 7.78 -2.31 -6.74
N GLU A 275 7.16 -1.23 -7.21
CA GLU A 275 6.89 -0.02 -6.42
C GLU A 275 8.13 0.50 -5.67
N ILE A 276 9.26 0.62 -6.36
CA ILE A 276 10.52 1.05 -5.74
C ILE A 276 10.45 2.44 -5.10
N ASP A 277 9.50 3.28 -5.51
CA ASP A 277 9.23 4.59 -4.95
C ASP A 277 8.79 4.56 -3.47
N ALA A 278 8.32 3.41 -2.97
CA ALA A 278 8.06 3.21 -1.55
C ALA A 278 9.33 3.36 -0.68
N VAL A 279 10.49 2.96 -1.20
CA VAL A 279 11.79 3.00 -0.52
C VAL A 279 12.70 4.09 -1.09
N GLY A 280 12.63 4.29 -2.42
CA GLY A 280 13.55 5.12 -3.19
C GLY A 280 13.19 6.60 -3.28
N ARG A 281 12.26 7.11 -2.49
CA ARG A 281 11.80 8.50 -2.55
C ARG A 281 12.88 9.48 -2.07
N ALA A 282 13.08 10.57 -2.82
CA ALA A 282 13.97 11.66 -2.46
C ALA A 282 13.58 12.30 -1.11
N ARG A 283 14.57 12.83 -0.39
CA ARG A 283 14.40 13.45 0.93
C ARG A 283 13.50 14.67 0.84
N SER A 284 12.41 14.71 1.59
CA SER A 284 11.65 15.92 1.85
C SER A 284 12.06 16.50 3.22
N ALA A 285 12.30 17.81 3.28
CA ALA A 285 12.83 18.50 4.47
C ALA A 285 11.87 18.50 5.69
N SER A 286 10.65 17.96 5.57
CA SER A 286 9.56 18.13 6.54
C SER A 286 9.09 16.86 7.25
N ALA A 287 9.68 15.68 7.02
CA ALA A 287 9.19 14.43 7.63
C ALA A 287 9.98 14.02 8.87
N ALA A 288 9.58 14.49 10.04
CA ALA A 288 10.06 13.98 11.33
C ALA A 288 9.43 12.63 11.66
N GLY A 289 10.24 11.57 11.81
CA GLY A 289 9.88 10.36 12.54
C GLY A 289 9.74 9.04 11.76
N GLY A 290 9.81 9.02 10.42
CA GLY A 290 9.75 7.76 9.64
C GLY A 290 10.81 7.67 8.54
N SER A 291 11.71 8.65 8.47
CA SER A 291 12.72 8.77 7.41
C SER A 291 13.93 7.86 7.60
N ASP A 292 14.33 7.62 8.86
CA ASP A 292 15.60 6.95 9.18
C ASP A 292 15.64 5.49 8.71
N GLU A 293 14.51 4.77 8.80
CA GLU A 293 14.47 3.37 8.36
C GLU A 293 14.47 3.26 6.84
N ARG A 294 13.66 4.09 6.16
CA ARG A 294 13.65 4.13 4.69
C ARG A 294 15.03 4.49 4.14
N GLU A 295 15.69 5.45 4.77
CA GLU A 295 17.04 5.86 4.38
C GLU A 295 18.07 4.75 4.62
N ALA A 296 18.01 4.06 5.76
CA ALA A 296 18.86 2.90 6.03
C ALA A 296 18.64 1.77 5.00
N THR A 297 17.38 1.54 4.63
CA THR A 297 16.98 0.55 3.64
C THR A 297 17.45 0.94 2.23
N LEU A 298 17.24 2.21 1.84
CA LEU A 298 17.75 2.74 0.56
C LEU A 298 19.27 2.63 0.49
N ASN A 299 19.99 3.06 1.54
CA ASN A 299 21.44 2.97 1.58
C ASN A 299 21.92 1.51 1.46
N GLN A 300 21.23 0.55 2.08
CA GLN A 300 21.56 -0.86 1.94
C GLN A 300 21.34 -1.34 0.50
N LEU A 301 20.25 -0.94 -0.17
CA LEU A 301 20.00 -1.24 -1.57
C LEU A 301 21.14 -0.72 -2.47
N LEU A 302 21.55 0.53 -2.26
CA LEU A 302 22.66 1.15 -2.98
C LEU A 302 23.96 0.38 -2.76
N VAL A 303 24.26 -0.04 -1.52
CA VAL A 303 25.46 -0.83 -1.19
C VAL A 303 25.43 -2.19 -1.89
N GLU A 304 24.28 -2.88 -1.92
CA GLU A 304 24.16 -4.17 -2.59
C GLU A 304 24.33 -4.02 -4.11
N MET A 305 23.76 -2.97 -4.72
CA MET A 305 23.93 -2.69 -6.16
C MET A 305 25.36 -2.31 -6.52
N ASP A 306 26.03 -1.50 -5.70
CA ASP A 306 27.43 -1.14 -5.90
C ASP A 306 28.37 -2.34 -5.69
N GLY A 307 27.99 -3.26 -4.81
CA GLY A 307 28.71 -4.51 -4.51
C GLY A 307 28.62 -5.59 -5.60
N PHE A 308 27.85 -5.36 -6.68
CA PHE A 308 27.87 -6.24 -7.83
C PHE A 308 29.10 -5.97 -8.70
N GLY A 309 29.95 -6.98 -8.87
CA GLY A 309 30.95 -7.00 -9.95
C GLY A 309 30.25 -7.16 -11.30
N ALA A 310 30.91 -6.75 -12.38
CA ALA A 310 30.42 -6.97 -13.75
C ALA A 310 30.16 -8.46 -14.06
N ASP A 311 30.73 -9.36 -13.27
CA ASP A 311 30.66 -10.81 -13.41
C ASP A 311 29.59 -11.51 -12.57
N SER A 312 28.79 -10.76 -11.80
CA SER A 312 27.84 -11.35 -10.85
C SER A 312 26.71 -12.17 -11.49
N GLY A 313 26.40 -11.91 -12.77
CA GLY A 313 25.30 -12.57 -13.47
C GLY A 313 23.90 -12.23 -12.93
N VAL A 314 23.79 -11.26 -12.02
CA VAL A 314 22.49 -10.81 -11.48
C VAL A 314 22.13 -9.46 -12.07
N VAL A 315 20.91 -9.36 -12.60
CA VAL A 315 20.32 -8.11 -13.10
C VAL A 315 19.23 -7.67 -12.13
N VAL A 316 19.30 -6.40 -11.69
CA VAL A 316 18.27 -5.80 -10.85
C VAL A 316 17.30 -5.04 -11.75
N MET A 317 16.04 -5.41 -11.71
CA MET A 317 14.98 -4.67 -12.38
C MET A 317 14.10 -4.00 -11.32
N ALA A 318 13.68 -2.77 -11.55
CA ALA A 318 12.72 -2.10 -10.67
C ALA A 318 11.59 -1.48 -11.47
N ALA A 319 10.42 -1.38 -10.86
CA ALA A 319 9.27 -0.68 -11.45
C ALA A 319 8.81 0.47 -10.56
N THR A 320 8.42 1.58 -11.19
CA THR A 320 7.82 2.73 -10.52
C THR A 320 6.73 3.37 -11.38
N ASN A 321 5.72 3.92 -10.73
CA ASN A 321 4.72 4.78 -11.38
C ASN A 321 5.12 6.27 -11.32
N ARG A 322 6.14 6.61 -10.51
CA ARG A 322 6.55 7.99 -10.24
C ARG A 322 8.07 8.15 -10.29
N PRO A 323 8.67 8.17 -11.48
CA PRO A 323 10.11 8.35 -11.61
C PRO A 323 10.61 9.72 -11.11
N ASP A 324 9.72 10.72 -11.06
CA ASP A 324 9.95 12.10 -10.62
C ASP A 324 10.35 12.23 -9.14
N ILE A 325 9.87 11.32 -8.28
CA ILE A 325 10.12 11.37 -6.84
C ILE A 325 11.31 10.52 -6.39
N LEU A 326 11.94 9.76 -7.30
CA LEU A 326 13.05 8.89 -6.94
C LEU A 326 14.32 9.68 -6.59
N ASP A 327 15.06 9.18 -5.61
CA ASP A 327 16.36 9.72 -5.24
C ASP A 327 17.34 9.60 -6.41
N SER A 328 17.99 10.70 -6.74
CA SER A 328 18.96 10.77 -7.83
C SER A 328 20.13 9.78 -7.68
N ALA A 329 20.43 9.34 -6.46
CA ALA A 329 21.45 8.35 -6.19
C ALA A 329 21.12 6.99 -6.81
N LEU A 330 19.84 6.60 -6.90
CA LEU A 330 19.41 5.37 -7.59
C LEU A 330 19.68 5.43 -9.10
N LEU A 331 19.64 6.63 -9.68
CA LEU A 331 19.69 6.87 -11.10
C LEU A 331 21.11 7.12 -11.63
N ARG A 332 22.13 6.97 -10.77
CA ARG A 332 23.55 7.13 -11.16
C ARG A 332 24.06 5.92 -11.94
N PRO A 333 25.01 6.12 -12.86
CA PRO A 333 25.68 5.01 -13.56
C PRO A 333 26.21 3.94 -12.60
N GLY A 334 26.00 2.68 -12.98
CA GLY A 334 26.35 1.53 -12.14
C GLY A 334 25.25 1.05 -11.17
N ARG A 335 24.07 1.70 -11.20
CA ARG A 335 22.86 1.34 -10.46
C ARG A 335 21.71 1.13 -11.44
N PHE A 336 20.65 1.97 -11.43
CA PHE A 336 19.62 1.95 -12.48
C PHE A 336 20.08 2.85 -13.64
N ASP A 337 21.00 2.35 -14.39
CA ASP A 337 21.64 3.06 -15.52
C ASP A 337 20.85 2.95 -16.82
N ARG A 338 19.99 1.93 -16.96
CA ARG A 338 19.03 1.84 -18.06
C ARG A 338 17.62 2.18 -17.57
N ARG A 339 16.98 3.12 -18.26
CA ARG A 339 15.62 3.55 -17.93
C ARG A 339 14.73 3.31 -19.14
N ILE A 340 13.70 2.51 -18.97
CA ILE A 340 12.75 2.16 -20.00
C ILE A 340 11.41 2.76 -19.61
N ALA A 341 10.92 3.71 -20.42
CA ALA A 341 9.59 4.26 -20.26
C ALA A 341 8.58 3.31 -20.90
N ILE A 342 7.48 3.04 -20.22
CA ILE A 342 6.40 2.20 -20.70
C ILE A 342 5.15 3.06 -20.70
N ASP A 343 4.80 3.55 -21.86
CA ASP A 343 3.64 4.40 -22.08
C ASP A 343 2.36 3.56 -22.24
N PRO A 344 1.18 4.17 -22.12
CA PRO A 344 -0.07 3.52 -22.49
C PRO A 344 0.00 3.03 -23.95
N PRO A 345 -0.63 1.89 -24.26
CA PRO A 345 -0.54 1.30 -25.60
C PRO A 345 -1.19 2.22 -26.67
N ASP A 346 -0.58 2.27 -27.83
CA ASP A 346 -1.15 2.89 -29.03
C ASP A 346 -2.36 2.10 -29.57
N LEU A 347 -2.99 2.59 -30.62
CA LEU A 347 -4.18 1.94 -31.18
C LEU A 347 -3.92 0.48 -31.59
N ALA A 348 -2.78 0.20 -32.21
CA ALA A 348 -2.40 -1.16 -32.62
C ALA A 348 -2.14 -2.06 -31.40
N GLY A 349 -1.43 -1.54 -30.39
CA GLY A 349 -1.19 -2.21 -29.13
C GLY A 349 -2.47 -2.50 -28.35
N ARG A 350 -3.42 -1.54 -28.32
CA ARG A 350 -4.73 -1.79 -27.68
C ARG A 350 -5.50 -2.91 -28.37
N ALA A 351 -5.52 -2.92 -29.71
CA ALA A 351 -6.18 -3.99 -30.46
C ALA A 351 -5.52 -5.35 -30.19
N ALA A 352 -4.19 -5.41 -30.15
CA ALA A 352 -3.45 -6.64 -29.86
C ALA A 352 -3.68 -7.10 -28.40
N ILE A 353 -3.69 -6.20 -27.42
CA ILE A 353 -3.99 -6.53 -26.02
C ILE A 353 -5.42 -7.07 -25.88
N LEU A 354 -6.39 -6.43 -26.52
CA LEU A 354 -7.78 -6.91 -26.54
C LEU A 354 -7.85 -8.32 -27.13
N ALA A 355 -7.15 -8.59 -28.24
CA ALA A 355 -7.10 -9.90 -28.88
C ALA A 355 -6.52 -10.98 -27.95
N ILE A 356 -5.41 -10.69 -27.25
CA ILE A 356 -4.79 -11.61 -26.28
C ILE A 356 -5.79 -11.96 -25.16
N HIS A 357 -6.48 -10.97 -24.58
CA HIS A 357 -7.42 -11.21 -23.49
C HIS A 357 -8.75 -11.84 -23.95
N ALA A 358 -9.12 -11.63 -25.21
CA ALA A 358 -10.30 -12.21 -25.83
C ALA A 358 -10.09 -13.66 -26.35
N ALA A 359 -8.85 -14.07 -26.63
CA ALA A 359 -8.53 -15.37 -27.25
C ALA A 359 -9.10 -16.60 -26.54
N ARG A 360 -9.36 -16.50 -25.22
CA ARG A 360 -9.93 -17.59 -24.40
C ARG A 360 -11.42 -17.41 -24.11
N LYS A 361 -12.10 -16.48 -24.80
CA LYS A 361 -13.51 -16.18 -24.57
C LYS A 361 -14.29 -16.39 -25.88
N PRO A 362 -15.49 -16.98 -25.83
CA PRO A 362 -16.32 -17.11 -27.00
C PRO A 362 -16.83 -15.72 -27.40
N LEU A 363 -16.38 -15.21 -28.53
CA LEU A 363 -16.89 -13.99 -29.13
C LEU A 363 -17.95 -14.33 -30.17
N SER A 364 -18.95 -13.45 -30.35
CA SER A 364 -19.89 -13.54 -31.46
C SER A 364 -19.33 -12.85 -32.71
N ASP A 365 -19.91 -13.16 -33.87
CA ASP A 365 -19.41 -12.70 -35.17
C ASP A 365 -19.55 -11.16 -35.38
N ASP A 366 -20.35 -10.49 -34.56
CA ASP A 366 -20.56 -9.04 -34.58
C ASP A 366 -19.43 -8.23 -33.89
N VAL A 367 -18.46 -8.90 -33.26
CA VAL A 367 -17.41 -8.25 -32.48
C VAL A 367 -16.28 -7.75 -33.38
N ASP A 368 -16.08 -6.42 -33.40
CA ASP A 368 -14.93 -5.74 -34.00
C ASP A 368 -13.99 -5.21 -32.92
N LEU A 369 -12.93 -5.97 -32.56
CA LEU A 369 -11.93 -5.57 -31.56
C LEU A 369 -11.17 -4.28 -31.97
N PRO A 370 -10.80 -4.03 -33.23
CA PRO A 370 -10.28 -2.75 -33.69
C PRO A 370 -11.22 -1.57 -33.41
N ALA A 371 -12.53 -1.73 -33.55
CA ALA A 371 -13.49 -0.68 -33.18
C ALA A 371 -13.49 -0.41 -31.66
N VAL A 372 -13.41 -1.47 -30.84
CA VAL A 372 -13.27 -1.32 -29.38
C VAL A 372 -11.95 -0.63 -29.03
N ALA A 373 -10.84 -0.93 -29.73
CA ALA A 373 -9.56 -0.28 -29.52
C ALA A 373 -9.59 1.22 -29.81
N ARG A 374 -10.37 1.66 -30.82
CA ARG A 374 -10.61 3.09 -31.08
C ARG A 374 -11.35 3.77 -29.92
N GLN A 375 -12.34 3.09 -29.33
CA GLN A 375 -13.15 3.63 -28.21
C GLN A 375 -12.38 3.67 -26.88
N THR A 376 -11.23 3.01 -26.79
CA THR A 376 -10.45 2.86 -25.55
C THR A 376 -9.13 3.64 -25.59
N ALA A 377 -9.11 4.81 -26.25
CA ALA A 377 -7.94 5.68 -26.25
C ALA A 377 -7.52 6.04 -24.82
N GLY A 378 -6.20 5.93 -24.53
CA GLY A 378 -5.64 6.21 -23.21
C GLY A 378 -5.81 5.09 -22.16
N PHE A 379 -6.46 3.97 -22.48
CA PHE A 379 -6.58 2.83 -21.59
C PHE A 379 -5.24 2.11 -21.44
N SER A 380 -4.93 1.71 -20.21
CA SER A 380 -3.82 0.81 -19.92
C SER A 380 -4.16 -0.63 -20.29
N GLY A 381 -3.14 -1.49 -20.36
CA GLY A 381 -3.35 -2.93 -20.57
C GLY A 381 -4.25 -3.58 -19.51
N ALA A 382 -4.22 -3.10 -18.28
CA ALA A 382 -5.09 -3.58 -17.21
C ALA A 382 -6.56 -3.15 -17.43
N ASP A 383 -6.80 -1.93 -17.90
CA ASP A 383 -8.15 -1.45 -18.21
C ASP A 383 -8.76 -2.27 -19.36
N LEU A 384 -7.96 -2.54 -20.42
CA LEU A 384 -8.40 -3.36 -21.56
C LEU A 384 -8.73 -4.80 -21.14
N ALA A 385 -7.88 -5.40 -20.29
CA ALA A 385 -8.16 -6.71 -19.71
C ALA A 385 -9.46 -6.72 -18.90
N ASN A 386 -9.71 -5.64 -18.14
CA ASN A 386 -10.93 -5.46 -17.37
C ASN A 386 -12.16 -5.30 -18.28
N VAL A 387 -12.08 -4.53 -19.37
CA VAL A 387 -13.16 -4.42 -20.37
C VAL A 387 -13.57 -5.78 -20.89
N VAL A 388 -12.61 -6.60 -21.33
CA VAL A 388 -12.91 -7.95 -21.86
C VAL A 388 -13.49 -8.86 -20.78
N ASN A 389 -13.07 -8.69 -19.52
CA ASN A 389 -13.62 -9.45 -18.40
C ASN A 389 -15.06 -9.02 -18.06
N GLU A 390 -15.31 -7.71 -17.97
CA GLU A 390 -16.65 -7.15 -17.71
C GLU A 390 -17.64 -7.54 -18.82
N ALA A 391 -17.21 -7.52 -20.08
CA ALA A 391 -18.04 -7.98 -21.20
C ALA A 391 -18.46 -9.45 -21.04
N ALA A 392 -17.53 -10.32 -20.63
CA ALA A 392 -17.84 -11.72 -20.36
C ALA A 392 -18.81 -11.90 -19.18
N LEU A 393 -18.67 -11.07 -18.12
CA LEU A 393 -19.61 -11.05 -16.99
C LEU A 393 -21.00 -10.58 -17.41
N LEU A 394 -21.09 -9.60 -18.32
CA LEU A 394 -22.36 -9.11 -18.89
C LEU A 394 -23.04 -10.20 -19.74
N ALA A 395 -22.32 -10.86 -20.64
CA ALA A 395 -22.82 -11.98 -21.44
C ALA A 395 -23.36 -13.10 -20.53
N THR A 396 -22.60 -13.47 -19.48
CA THR A 396 -23.01 -14.48 -18.50
C THR A 396 -24.29 -14.08 -17.77
N ARG A 397 -24.43 -12.82 -17.35
CA ARG A 397 -25.65 -12.30 -16.70
C ARG A 397 -26.89 -12.40 -17.61
N ARG A 398 -26.72 -12.21 -18.90
CA ARG A 398 -27.77 -12.36 -19.91
C ARG A 398 -28.02 -13.84 -20.31
N ARG A 399 -27.24 -14.77 -19.74
CA ARG A 399 -27.26 -16.19 -20.09
C ARG A 399 -26.91 -16.45 -21.58
N SER A 400 -26.07 -15.57 -22.16
CA SER A 400 -25.53 -15.78 -23.51
C SER A 400 -24.34 -16.75 -23.47
N SER A 401 -24.14 -17.50 -24.55
CA SER A 401 -23.00 -18.41 -24.75
C SER A 401 -21.78 -17.70 -25.34
N SER A 402 -21.95 -16.47 -25.81
CA SER A 402 -20.89 -15.66 -26.42
C SER A 402 -20.98 -14.18 -26.00
N VAL A 403 -19.85 -13.51 -26.08
CA VAL A 403 -19.73 -12.06 -25.84
C VAL A 403 -20.05 -11.32 -27.14
N SER A 404 -21.02 -10.42 -27.12
CA SER A 404 -21.42 -9.60 -28.26
C SER A 404 -20.73 -8.23 -28.29
N ALA A 405 -20.81 -7.52 -29.41
CA ALA A 405 -20.35 -6.14 -29.54
C ALA A 405 -21.04 -5.21 -28.51
N ALA A 406 -22.33 -5.44 -28.23
CA ALA A 406 -23.07 -4.69 -27.23
C ALA A 406 -22.54 -4.90 -25.80
N ASP A 407 -22.07 -6.13 -25.46
CA ASP A 407 -21.44 -6.40 -24.16
C ASP A 407 -20.11 -5.65 -24.02
N LEU A 408 -19.31 -5.60 -25.08
CA LEU A 408 -18.04 -4.85 -25.08
C LEU A 408 -18.25 -3.36 -24.95
N SER A 409 -19.23 -2.80 -25.69
CA SER A 409 -19.59 -1.38 -25.58
C SER A 409 -20.03 -1.02 -24.16
N GLU A 410 -20.95 -1.80 -23.57
CA GLU A 410 -21.39 -1.60 -22.18
C GLU A 410 -20.23 -1.78 -21.18
N ALA A 411 -19.29 -2.72 -21.45
CA ALA A 411 -18.11 -2.90 -20.61
C ALA A 411 -17.16 -1.72 -20.64
N VAL A 412 -16.91 -1.11 -21.82
CA VAL A 412 -16.12 0.11 -21.93
C VAL A 412 -16.76 1.23 -21.11
N GLU A 413 -18.05 1.45 -21.26
CA GLU A 413 -18.77 2.47 -20.48
C GLU A 413 -18.72 2.22 -18.97
N ARG A 414 -18.75 0.94 -18.54
CA ARG A 414 -18.61 0.59 -17.13
C ARG A 414 -17.23 0.88 -16.57
N VAL A 415 -16.19 0.64 -17.35
CA VAL A 415 -14.82 0.91 -16.92
C VAL A 415 -14.58 2.40 -16.81
N VAL A 416 -15.14 3.22 -17.74
CA VAL A 416 -14.99 4.67 -17.75
C VAL A 416 -15.86 5.36 -16.70
N ALA A 417 -17.16 5.07 -16.68
CA ALA A 417 -18.17 5.82 -15.93
C ALA A 417 -18.81 5.02 -14.77
N GLY A 418 -18.47 3.75 -14.66
CA GLY A 418 -19.07 2.85 -13.66
C GLY A 418 -20.40 2.24 -14.10
N PRO A 419 -21.02 1.41 -13.26
CA PRO A 419 -22.26 0.69 -13.60
C PRO A 419 -23.45 1.65 -13.76
N SER A 420 -24.35 1.33 -14.69
CA SER A 420 -25.61 2.07 -14.89
C SER A 420 -26.51 2.00 -13.65
N ARG A 421 -27.04 3.13 -13.21
CA ARG A 421 -27.95 3.27 -12.04
C ARG A 421 -29.40 3.36 -12.50
N ARG A 422 -29.97 2.24 -12.96
CA ARG A 422 -31.37 2.18 -13.39
C ARG A 422 -32.41 2.40 -12.27
N SER A 423 -32.00 2.33 -11.02
CA SER A 423 -32.87 2.57 -9.85
C SER A 423 -33.11 4.06 -9.55
N ARG A 424 -32.34 4.97 -10.17
CA ARG A 424 -32.51 6.41 -9.96
C ARG A 424 -33.67 6.92 -10.82
N VAL A 425 -34.79 7.17 -10.17
CA VAL A 425 -35.96 7.80 -10.81
C VAL A 425 -35.68 9.29 -10.96
N LEU A 426 -35.37 9.71 -12.19
CA LEU A 426 -35.21 11.12 -12.52
C LEU A 426 -36.58 11.78 -12.64
N THR A 427 -36.72 13.03 -12.16
CA THR A 427 -37.91 13.81 -12.47
C THR A 427 -37.91 14.18 -13.97
N PRO A 428 -39.06 14.42 -14.59
CA PRO A 428 -39.10 14.87 -15.98
C PRO A 428 -38.25 16.13 -16.23
N ALA A 429 -38.21 17.04 -15.26
CA ALA A 429 -37.40 18.25 -15.33
C ALA A 429 -35.89 17.93 -15.29
N ASP A 430 -35.44 17.03 -14.43
CA ASP A 430 -34.05 16.60 -14.37
C ASP A 430 -33.64 15.87 -15.66
N LYS A 431 -34.53 15.00 -16.19
CA LYS A 431 -34.30 14.29 -17.44
C LYS A 431 -34.10 15.24 -18.61
N ALA A 432 -34.96 16.29 -18.74
CA ALA A 432 -34.83 17.32 -19.76
C ALA A 432 -33.54 18.14 -19.59
N ARG A 433 -33.16 18.47 -18.35
CA ARG A 433 -31.94 19.22 -18.04
C ARG A 433 -30.70 18.43 -18.44
N ILE A 434 -30.61 17.15 -18.06
CA ILE A 434 -29.48 16.28 -18.42
C ILE A 434 -29.41 16.12 -19.94
N ALA A 435 -30.55 15.91 -20.62
CA ALA A 435 -30.59 15.77 -22.07
C ALA A 435 -30.05 17.01 -22.77
N CYS A 436 -30.45 18.21 -22.29
CA CYS A 436 -29.94 19.47 -22.78
C CYS A 436 -28.42 19.62 -22.56
N HIS A 437 -27.94 19.23 -21.39
CA HIS A 437 -26.53 19.26 -21.02
C HIS A 437 -25.69 18.37 -21.94
N GLU A 438 -26.02 17.11 -22.09
CA GLU A 438 -25.28 16.14 -22.92
C GLU A 438 -25.35 16.53 -24.42
N ALA A 439 -26.51 16.98 -24.89
CA ALA A 439 -26.62 17.51 -26.25
C ALA A 439 -25.72 18.74 -26.48
N GLY A 440 -25.53 19.57 -25.44
CA GLY A 440 -24.61 20.70 -25.48
C GLY A 440 -23.18 20.30 -25.73
N HIS A 441 -22.67 19.30 -25.00
CA HIS A 441 -21.33 18.74 -25.20
C HIS A 441 -21.18 18.19 -26.63
N ALA A 442 -22.13 17.37 -27.06
CA ALA A 442 -22.08 16.72 -28.36
C ALA A 442 -22.06 17.71 -29.54
N LEU A 443 -22.91 18.74 -29.48
CA LEU A 443 -22.99 19.73 -30.56
C LEU A 443 -21.78 20.66 -30.62
N VAL A 444 -21.23 21.07 -29.47
CA VAL A 444 -20.00 21.87 -29.44
C VAL A 444 -18.83 21.05 -29.97
N ALA A 445 -18.74 19.75 -29.60
CA ALA A 445 -17.71 18.84 -30.12
C ALA A 445 -17.83 18.68 -31.65
N ALA A 446 -19.05 18.50 -32.19
CA ALA A 446 -19.25 18.31 -33.61
C ALA A 446 -19.01 19.61 -34.45
N ALA A 447 -19.19 20.78 -33.84
CA ALA A 447 -19.05 22.08 -34.55
C ALA A 447 -17.59 22.58 -34.61
N LEU A 448 -16.72 22.18 -33.73
CA LEU A 448 -15.36 22.70 -33.60
C LEU A 448 -14.33 21.73 -34.24
N PRO A 449 -13.39 22.26 -35.04
CA PRO A 449 -12.36 21.41 -35.65
C PRO A 449 -11.34 20.94 -34.62
N GLY A 450 -10.80 19.74 -34.83
CA GLY A 450 -9.74 19.17 -33.97
C GLY A 450 -10.24 18.59 -32.66
N THR A 451 -11.55 18.52 -32.43
CA THR A 451 -12.19 17.82 -31.33
C THR A 451 -12.37 16.32 -31.64
N GLU A 452 -12.61 15.54 -30.62
CA GLU A 452 -12.87 14.10 -30.76
C GLU A 452 -14.27 13.87 -31.37
N GLN A 453 -14.41 12.81 -32.18
CA GLN A 453 -15.68 12.45 -32.79
C GLN A 453 -16.64 11.90 -31.70
N VAL A 454 -17.86 12.43 -31.64
CA VAL A 454 -18.89 11.94 -30.73
C VAL A 454 -19.44 10.61 -31.25
N ALA A 455 -19.32 9.55 -30.45
CA ALA A 455 -19.79 8.22 -30.83
C ALA A 455 -21.11 7.84 -30.15
N LYS A 456 -21.40 8.40 -28.97
CA LYS A 456 -22.60 8.09 -28.21
C LYS A 456 -22.94 9.23 -27.25
N VAL A 457 -24.23 9.49 -27.10
CA VAL A 457 -24.77 10.43 -26.10
C VAL A 457 -25.85 9.71 -25.30
N SER A 458 -25.79 9.73 -23.98
CA SER A 458 -26.74 9.02 -23.12
C SER A 458 -27.08 9.82 -21.87
N ILE A 459 -28.35 9.78 -21.48
CA ILE A 459 -28.85 10.36 -20.23
C ILE A 459 -29.07 9.29 -19.14
N VAL A 460 -28.60 8.07 -19.38
CA VAL A 460 -28.62 7.00 -18.39
C VAL A 460 -27.55 7.29 -17.34
N ALA A 461 -27.97 7.48 -16.08
CA ALA A 461 -27.06 7.78 -15.00
C ALA A 461 -26.05 6.66 -14.77
N ARG A 462 -24.75 7.00 -14.69
CA ARG A 462 -23.66 6.08 -14.38
C ARG A 462 -22.78 6.65 -13.26
N GLY A 463 -22.41 5.81 -12.29
CA GLY A 463 -21.57 6.26 -11.18
C GLY A 463 -22.15 7.51 -10.50
N HIS A 464 -21.45 8.63 -10.58
CA HIS A 464 -21.90 9.95 -10.08
C HIS A 464 -22.47 10.86 -11.16
N ALA A 465 -22.27 10.54 -12.44
CA ALA A 465 -22.75 11.33 -13.56
C ALA A 465 -24.24 11.09 -13.83
N GLY A 466 -24.94 12.14 -14.25
CA GLY A 466 -26.35 12.09 -14.64
C GLY A 466 -26.56 11.57 -16.06
N GLY A 467 -25.58 11.80 -16.94
CA GLY A 467 -25.50 11.36 -18.32
C GLY A 467 -24.06 11.18 -18.75
N SER A 468 -23.80 10.92 -20.02
CA SER A 468 -22.47 10.80 -20.60
C SER A 468 -22.46 11.05 -22.10
N THR A 469 -21.47 11.79 -22.56
CA THR A 469 -21.13 11.94 -23.98
C THR A 469 -19.80 11.22 -24.22
N LEU A 470 -19.84 10.11 -24.96
CA LEU A 470 -18.66 9.32 -25.30
C LEU A 470 -18.07 9.84 -26.62
N SER A 471 -16.83 10.29 -26.58
CA SER A 471 -16.06 10.69 -27.75
C SER A 471 -14.98 9.69 -28.07
N VAL A 472 -14.65 9.53 -29.33
CA VAL A 472 -13.63 8.64 -29.86
C VAL A 472 -12.58 9.48 -30.58
N ALA A 473 -11.31 9.27 -30.23
CA ALA A 473 -10.20 9.90 -30.92
C ALA A 473 -9.91 9.19 -32.25
N ASP A 474 -9.66 9.96 -33.31
CA ASP A 474 -9.29 9.41 -34.64
C ASP A 474 -7.92 8.71 -34.67
N GLY A 475 -7.17 8.77 -33.59
CA GLY A 475 -5.85 8.17 -33.45
C GLY A 475 -5.14 8.63 -32.18
N ASP A 476 -3.94 8.12 -31.95
CA ASP A 476 -3.12 8.49 -30.79
C ASP A 476 -2.40 9.83 -31.08
N ARG A 477 -2.94 10.92 -30.55
CA ARG A 477 -2.36 12.25 -30.70
C ARG A 477 -1.27 12.48 -29.66
N VAL A 478 -0.07 12.77 -30.14
CA VAL A 478 1.10 13.08 -29.31
C VAL A 478 1.17 14.57 -28.95
N LEU A 479 0.70 15.44 -29.85
CA LEU A 479 0.75 16.89 -29.68
C LEU A 479 -0.66 17.49 -29.78
N ALA A 480 -0.91 18.49 -28.95
CA ALA A 480 -2.12 19.31 -29.02
C ALA A 480 -1.73 20.78 -29.19
N THR A 481 -2.35 21.47 -30.13
CA THR A 481 -2.15 22.89 -30.33
C THR A 481 -2.98 23.72 -29.32
N ARG A 482 -2.60 25.00 -29.13
CA ARG A 482 -3.37 25.93 -28.28
C ARG A 482 -4.84 26.01 -28.70
N SER A 483 -5.13 26.08 -30.00
CA SER A 483 -6.49 26.15 -30.52
C SER A 483 -7.29 24.85 -30.24
N GLU A 484 -6.69 23.68 -30.38
CA GLU A 484 -7.35 22.40 -30.05
C GLU A 484 -7.68 22.30 -28.55
N LEU A 485 -6.76 22.75 -27.67
CA LEU A 485 -7.03 22.79 -26.23
C LEU A 485 -8.12 23.82 -25.89
N ALA A 486 -8.15 24.97 -26.55
CA ALA A 486 -9.21 25.95 -26.39
C ALA A 486 -10.59 25.42 -26.86
N HIS A 487 -10.63 24.68 -27.98
CA HIS A 487 -11.84 23.96 -28.41
C HIS A 487 -12.27 22.90 -27.40
N ARG A 488 -11.34 22.16 -26.84
CA ARG A 488 -11.63 21.19 -25.77
C ARG A 488 -12.19 21.84 -24.50
N LEU A 489 -11.71 23.05 -24.15
CA LEU A 489 -12.33 23.86 -23.08
C LEU A 489 -13.77 24.20 -23.40
N ALA A 490 -14.05 24.62 -24.65
CA ALA A 490 -15.41 24.96 -25.08
C ALA A 490 -16.34 23.74 -25.04
N VAL A 491 -15.86 22.55 -25.43
CA VAL A 491 -16.61 21.29 -25.30
C VAL A 491 -16.96 21.01 -23.84
N LEU A 492 -15.97 21.10 -22.91
CA LEU A 492 -16.21 20.87 -21.47
C LEU A 492 -17.24 21.85 -20.88
N LEU A 493 -17.32 23.08 -21.40
CA LEU A 493 -18.30 24.07 -20.93
C LEU A 493 -19.64 23.96 -21.66
N GLY A 494 -19.72 23.17 -22.75
CA GLY A 494 -20.88 23.04 -23.63
C GLY A 494 -22.17 22.68 -22.90
N GLY A 495 -22.13 21.71 -22.00
CA GLY A 495 -23.30 21.29 -21.23
C GLY A 495 -23.87 22.40 -20.33
N ARG A 496 -23.02 23.10 -19.59
CA ARG A 496 -23.40 24.24 -18.75
C ARG A 496 -24.02 25.37 -19.60
N VAL A 497 -23.40 25.70 -20.72
CA VAL A 497 -23.86 26.76 -21.62
C VAL A 497 -25.20 26.39 -22.26
N ALA A 498 -25.40 25.12 -22.62
CA ALA A 498 -26.68 24.63 -23.11
C ALA A 498 -27.80 24.80 -22.07
N GLU A 499 -27.55 24.42 -20.79
CA GLU A 499 -28.51 24.68 -19.72
C GLU A 499 -28.88 26.18 -19.62
N GLN A 500 -27.88 27.06 -19.65
CA GLN A 500 -28.10 28.51 -19.55
C GLN A 500 -28.92 29.06 -20.71
N ILE A 501 -28.64 28.62 -21.95
CA ILE A 501 -29.34 29.08 -23.15
C ILE A 501 -30.77 28.56 -23.25
N VAL A 502 -30.99 27.29 -22.87
CA VAL A 502 -32.29 26.61 -23.03
C VAL A 502 -33.21 26.83 -21.84
N LEU A 503 -32.65 26.70 -20.62
CA LEU A 503 -33.41 26.69 -19.36
C LEU A 503 -33.29 28.00 -18.57
N GLY A 504 -32.39 28.92 -18.98
CA GLY A 504 -32.15 30.19 -18.29
C GLY A 504 -31.36 30.11 -16.98
N GLU A 505 -31.02 28.92 -16.54
CA GLU A 505 -30.28 28.68 -15.30
C GLU A 505 -29.34 27.46 -15.42
N THR A 506 -28.29 27.45 -14.65
CA THR A 506 -27.31 26.36 -14.61
C THR A 506 -27.51 25.46 -13.38
N SER A 507 -27.12 24.18 -13.48
CA SER A 507 -27.25 23.21 -12.40
C SER A 507 -25.91 22.82 -11.82
N THR A 508 -25.93 22.04 -10.70
CA THR A 508 -24.76 21.44 -10.09
C THR A 508 -24.18 20.29 -10.93
N GLY A 509 -24.86 19.85 -11.98
CA GLY A 509 -24.42 18.77 -12.88
C GLY A 509 -23.10 19.08 -13.58
N SER A 510 -22.85 20.36 -13.89
CA SER A 510 -21.63 20.83 -14.55
C SER A 510 -20.38 20.94 -13.66
N ASN A 511 -20.44 20.51 -12.38
CA ASN A 511 -19.33 20.70 -11.45
C ASN A 511 -18.04 19.97 -11.87
N ASP A 512 -18.17 18.74 -12.39
CA ASP A 512 -17.02 17.94 -12.82
C ASP A 512 -16.39 18.51 -14.10
N ASP A 513 -17.21 18.95 -15.04
CA ASP A 513 -16.76 19.58 -16.28
C ASP A 513 -16.05 20.91 -16.00
N LEU A 514 -16.55 21.70 -15.06
CA LEU A 514 -15.90 22.94 -14.62
C LEU A 514 -14.53 22.68 -13.97
N ARG A 515 -14.41 21.62 -13.18
CA ARG A 515 -13.10 21.23 -12.60
C ARG A 515 -12.12 20.84 -13.69
N ARG A 516 -12.54 19.95 -14.62
CA ARG A 516 -11.70 19.53 -15.74
C ARG A 516 -11.31 20.71 -16.63
N ALA A 517 -12.23 21.62 -16.91
CA ALA A 517 -11.95 22.83 -17.68
C ALA A 517 -10.94 23.74 -16.96
N ALA A 518 -11.12 23.97 -15.65
CA ALA A 518 -10.20 24.76 -14.86
C ALA A 518 -8.79 24.14 -14.78
N ASP A 519 -8.71 22.83 -14.61
CA ASP A 519 -7.43 22.11 -14.58
C ASP A 519 -6.73 22.16 -15.95
N LEU A 520 -7.47 22.00 -17.05
CA LEU A 520 -6.92 22.10 -18.39
C LEU A 520 -6.43 23.52 -18.69
N ALA A 521 -7.24 24.54 -18.40
CA ALA A 521 -6.85 25.95 -18.61
C ALA A 521 -5.61 26.32 -17.77
N ARG A 522 -5.55 25.85 -16.53
CA ARG A 522 -4.37 26.04 -15.67
C ARG A 522 -3.14 25.38 -16.27
N ARG A 523 -3.22 24.13 -16.73
CA ARG A 523 -2.10 23.44 -17.37
C ARG A 523 -1.63 24.13 -18.64
N MET A 524 -2.53 24.67 -19.45
CA MET A 524 -2.17 25.46 -20.64
C MET A 524 -1.29 26.65 -20.29
N VAL A 525 -1.56 27.34 -19.17
CA VAL A 525 -0.81 28.51 -18.73
C VAL A 525 0.47 28.11 -17.96
N TRP A 526 0.37 27.19 -16.99
CA TRP A 526 1.48 26.82 -16.09
C TRP A 526 2.55 25.95 -16.74
N GLU A 527 2.11 24.92 -17.48
CA GLU A 527 2.98 23.87 -17.99
C GLU A 527 3.34 24.06 -19.47
N CYS A 528 2.39 24.55 -20.26
CA CYS A 528 2.56 24.65 -21.70
C CYS A 528 2.96 26.05 -22.18
N ALA A 529 3.05 27.03 -21.28
CA ALA A 529 3.37 28.44 -21.61
C ALA A 529 2.49 29.01 -22.74
N MET A 530 1.19 28.65 -22.76
CA MET A 530 0.23 29.05 -23.81
C MET A 530 -0.50 30.35 -23.46
N SER A 531 0.18 31.29 -22.80
CA SER A 531 -0.32 32.64 -22.51
C SER A 531 0.52 33.67 -23.26
N GLU A 532 -0.15 34.62 -23.97
CA GLU A 532 0.56 35.71 -24.66
C GLU A 532 1.12 36.76 -23.67
N ARG A 533 0.45 36.96 -22.53
CA ARG A 533 0.86 37.95 -21.53
C ARG A 533 2.07 37.50 -20.73
N LEU A 534 2.11 36.22 -20.37
CA LEU A 534 3.25 35.63 -19.61
C LEU A 534 4.42 35.26 -20.54
N GLY A 535 4.18 35.17 -21.86
CA GLY A 535 5.18 34.77 -22.84
C GLY A 535 5.63 33.29 -22.64
N PRO A 536 6.79 32.91 -23.18
CA PRO A 536 7.29 31.53 -23.14
C PRO A 536 7.89 31.15 -21.77
N LEU A 537 7.15 31.41 -20.69
CA LEU A 537 7.54 31.12 -19.31
C LEU A 537 6.81 29.87 -18.80
N VAL A 538 7.55 28.79 -18.58
CA VAL A 538 7.04 27.59 -17.90
C VAL A 538 7.18 27.80 -16.40
N ILE A 539 6.04 27.83 -15.72
CA ILE A 539 5.99 28.11 -14.28
C ILE A 539 6.12 26.80 -13.46
N GLY A 540 5.88 25.67 -14.11
CA GLY A 540 6.03 24.33 -13.53
C GLY A 540 4.70 23.66 -13.17
N ALA A 541 4.72 22.33 -13.17
CA ALA A 541 3.59 21.51 -12.76
C ALA A 541 3.40 21.61 -11.24
N ALA A 542 2.28 22.14 -10.83
CA ALA A 542 1.80 22.25 -9.47
C ALA A 542 2.44 23.33 -8.59
N GLY A 543 1.57 24.09 -7.93
CA GLY A 543 1.94 24.90 -6.78
C GLY A 543 2.62 24.08 -5.67
N PRO A 544 3.18 24.72 -4.67
CA PRO A 544 4.02 24.06 -3.65
C PRO A 544 3.24 22.97 -2.92
N SER A 545 3.57 21.73 -3.21
CA SER A 545 3.07 20.56 -2.49
C SER A 545 3.65 20.44 -1.07
N ASP A 546 4.70 21.22 -0.76
CA ASP A 546 5.53 21.06 0.43
C ASP A 546 5.41 22.20 1.44
N GLY A 547 4.42 23.11 1.29
CA GLY A 547 4.27 24.26 2.21
C GLY A 547 5.39 25.30 2.11
N THR A 548 6.28 25.19 1.13
CA THR A 548 7.25 26.24 0.79
C THR A 548 6.58 27.28 -0.09
N ALA A 549 6.87 28.55 0.14
CA ALA A 549 6.34 29.62 -0.72
C ALA A 549 6.70 29.35 -2.20
N PRO A 550 5.78 29.58 -3.15
CA PRO A 550 6.08 29.37 -4.54
C PRO A 550 7.30 30.24 -4.93
N PRO A 551 8.18 29.73 -5.82
CA PRO A 551 9.37 30.47 -6.25
C PRO A 551 9.03 31.73 -7.08
N TRP A 552 7.74 31.98 -7.32
CA TRP A 552 7.20 33.04 -8.17
C TRP A 552 6.61 34.18 -7.33
N SER A 553 6.68 35.39 -7.85
CA SER A 553 6.07 36.55 -7.21
C SER A 553 4.54 36.42 -7.19
N GLU A 554 3.89 37.03 -6.19
CA GLU A 554 2.41 37.10 -6.13
C GLU A 554 1.80 37.69 -7.40
N GLN A 555 2.52 38.60 -8.06
CA GLN A 555 2.08 39.20 -9.32
C GLN A 555 1.99 38.15 -10.44
N VAL A 556 2.98 37.27 -10.60
CA VAL A 556 2.96 36.19 -11.59
C VAL A 556 1.81 35.24 -11.32
N VAL A 557 1.58 34.87 -10.06
CA VAL A 557 0.46 34.00 -9.67
C VAL A 557 -0.89 34.66 -10.02
N ALA A 558 -1.05 35.93 -9.73
CA ALA A 558 -2.27 36.69 -10.06
C ALA A 558 -2.47 36.82 -11.58
N GLU A 559 -1.42 36.97 -12.36
CA GLU A 559 -1.48 36.98 -13.83
C GLU A 559 -1.89 35.62 -14.37
N VAL A 560 -1.38 34.52 -13.82
CA VAL A 560 -1.81 33.16 -14.19
C VAL A 560 -3.28 32.93 -13.92
N ASP A 561 -3.78 33.35 -12.76
CA ASP A 561 -5.20 33.27 -12.43
C ASP A 561 -6.06 34.12 -13.40
N GLY A 562 -5.55 35.29 -13.79
CA GLY A 562 -6.17 36.15 -14.77
C GLY A 562 -6.28 35.49 -16.17
N GLU A 563 -5.17 34.90 -16.65
CA GLU A 563 -5.11 34.21 -17.95
C GLU A 563 -5.96 32.95 -17.96
N THR A 564 -5.90 32.17 -16.87
CA THR A 564 -6.76 30.96 -16.70
C THR A 564 -8.24 31.33 -16.81
N ARG A 565 -8.66 32.42 -16.15
CA ARG A 565 -10.04 32.91 -16.21
C ARG A 565 -10.40 33.43 -17.62
N ALA A 566 -9.46 34.12 -18.27
CA ALA A 566 -9.66 34.60 -19.63
C ALA A 566 -9.89 33.44 -20.62
N LEU A 567 -9.11 32.38 -20.55
CA LEU A 567 -9.28 31.16 -21.35
C LEU A 567 -10.66 30.52 -21.15
N LEU A 568 -11.09 30.37 -19.88
CA LEU A 568 -12.40 29.81 -19.57
C LEU A 568 -13.54 30.70 -20.10
N THR A 569 -13.45 32.03 -19.95
CA THR A 569 -14.46 32.96 -20.46
C THR A 569 -14.54 32.96 -21.99
N ALA A 570 -13.38 32.89 -22.66
CA ALA A 570 -13.34 32.80 -24.13
C ALA A 570 -13.94 31.46 -24.62
N ALA A 571 -13.65 30.36 -23.94
CA ALA A 571 -14.23 29.06 -24.26
C ALA A 571 -15.75 29.03 -24.03
N GLU A 572 -16.25 29.64 -22.95
CA GLU A 572 -17.68 29.78 -22.66
C GLU A 572 -18.38 30.60 -23.77
N ALA A 573 -17.78 31.71 -24.21
CA ALA A 573 -18.31 32.52 -25.31
C ALA A 573 -18.33 31.74 -26.63
N THR A 574 -17.29 30.93 -26.91
CA THR A 574 -17.24 30.07 -28.11
C THR A 574 -18.34 29.01 -28.07
N ALA A 575 -18.55 28.35 -26.95
CA ALA A 575 -19.63 27.39 -26.77
C ALA A 575 -21.00 28.04 -26.92
N ALA A 576 -21.21 29.25 -26.35
CA ALA A 576 -22.47 29.99 -26.45
C ALA A 576 -22.80 30.38 -27.89
N ALA A 577 -21.84 30.92 -28.63
CA ALA A 577 -22.02 31.27 -30.03
C ALA A 577 -22.35 30.03 -30.89
N THR A 578 -21.63 28.92 -30.66
CA THR A 578 -21.84 27.64 -31.35
C THR A 578 -23.23 27.08 -31.10
N LEU A 579 -23.67 27.02 -29.84
CA LEU A 579 -25.00 26.49 -29.47
C LEU A 579 -26.13 27.39 -29.91
N THR A 580 -25.94 28.72 -29.88
CA THR A 580 -26.93 29.66 -30.39
C THR A 580 -27.15 29.50 -31.90
N ALA A 581 -26.06 29.31 -32.67
CA ALA A 581 -26.14 29.07 -34.11
C ALA A 581 -26.79 27.72 -34.46
N ASN A 582 -26.77 26.77 -33.53
CA ASN A 582 -27.32 25.42 -33.69
C ASN A 582 -28.53 25.16 -32.76
N ARG A 583 -29.23 26.19 -32.32
CA ARG A 583 -30.31 26.10 -31.33
C ARG A 583 -31.40 25.09 -31.69
N SER A 584 -31.85 25.06 -32.93
CA SER A 584 -32.88 24.11 -33.38
C SER A 584 -32.43 22.65 -33.27
N THR A 585 -31.16 22.39 -33.60
CA THR A 585 -30.57 21.03 -33.48
C THR A 585 -30.40 20.63 -32.02
N LEU A 586 -30.02 21.59 -31.16
CA LEU A 586 -29.91 21.38 -29.71
C LEU A 586 -31.26 20.96 -29.11
N ASP A 587 -32.33 21.70 -29.40
CA ASP A 587 -33.66 21.44 -28.90
C ASP A 587 -34.20 20.08 -29.41
N ALA A 588 -33.98 19.76 -30.69
CA ALA A 588 -34.39 18.50 -31.28
C ALA A 588 -33.62 17.28 -30.71
N MET A 589 -32.30 17.41 -30.55
CA MET A 589 -31.47 16.37 -29.99
C MET A 589 -31.78 16.13 -28.50
N ALA A 590 -31.99 17.19 -27.73
CA ALA A 590 -32.41 17.07 -26.34
C ALA A 590 -33.79 16.38 -26.21
N ALA A 591 -34.75 16.68 -27.10
CA ALA A 591 -36.05 16.00 -27.11
C ALA A 591 -35.92 14.51 -27.46
N ALA A 592 -35.06 14.16 -28.44
CA ALA A 592 -34.78 12.75 -28.77
C ALA A 592 -34.12 11.99 -27.61
N LEU A 593 -33.17 12.62 -26.91
CA LEU A 593 -32.53 12.02 -25.70
C LEU A 593 -33.55 11.81 -24.58
N VAL A 594 -34.51 12.68 -24.39
CA VAL A 594 -35.59 12.46 -23.42
C VAL A 594 -36.47 11.26 -23.81
N ALA A 595 -36.70 11.00 -25.10
CA ALA A 595 -37.51 9.89 -25.58
C ALA A 595 -36.75 8.57 -25.56
N ASP A 596 -35.55 8.52 -26.14
CA ASP A 596 -34.81 7.28 -26.42
C ASP A 596 -33.72 6.97 -25.37
N GLU A 597 -33.43 7.91 -24.45
CA GLU A 597 -32.42 7.86 -23.40
C GLU A 597 -30.98 7.74 -23.91
N THR A 598 -30.77 7.28 -25.13
CA THR A 598 -29.44 7.11 -25.74
C THR A 598 -29.51 7.30 -27.23
N LEU A 599 -28.55 8.06 -27.78
CA LEU A 599 -28.37 8.24 -29.23
C LEU A 599 -26.99 7.72 -29.62
N GLU A 600 -26.94 6.82 -30.61
CA GLU A 600 -25.71 6.23 -31.17
C GLU A 600 -25.92 5.84 -32.64
N GLY A 601 -24.83 5.65 -33.39
CA GLY A 601 -24.87 5.29 -34.81
C GLY A 601 -25.70 6.26 -35.66
N ASP A 602 -26.49 5.72 -36.61
CA ASP A 602 -27.27 6.53 -37.58
C ASP A 602 -28.21 7.57 -36.93
N ALA A 603 -28.77 7.26 -35.74
CA ALA A 603 -29.63 8.18 -35.02
C ALA A 603 -28.87 9.40 -34.48
N LEU A 604 -27.63 9.23 -34.02
CA LEU A 604 -26.75 10.32 -33.61
C LEU A 604 -26.23 11.07 -34.82
N ASP A 605 -25.75 10.36 -35.85
CA ASP A 605 -25.17 10.94 -37.07
C ASP A 605 -26.16 11.87 -37.80
N HIS A 606 -27.45 11.53 -37.76
CA HIS A 606 -28.51 12.40 -38.29
C HIS A 606 -28.52 13.81 -37.67
N PHE A 607 -28.30 13.92 -36.34
CA PHE A 607 -28.22 15.23 -35.68
C PHE A 607 -26.87 15.90 -35.92
N LEU A 608 -25.76 15.15 -35.88
CA LEU A 608 -24.43 15.71 -36.06
C LEU A 608 -24.23 16.27 -37.48
N ALA A 609 -24.81 15.65 -38.51
CA ALA A 609 -24.77 16.13 -39.88
C ALA A 609 -25.48 17.47 -40.09
N GLN A 610 -26.41 17.87 -39.20
CA GLN A 610 -27.12 19.14 -39.26
C GLN A 610 -26.37 20.28 -38.55
N VAL A 611 -25.25 19.95 -37.84
CA VAL A 611 -24.50 20.94 -37.07
C VAL A 611 -23.77 21.90 -38.03
N ARG A 612 -24.00 23.17 -37.84
CA ARG A 612 -23.28 24.23 -38.56
C ARG A 612 -21.90 24.40 -37.91
N PRO A 613 -20.82 24.28 -38.68
CA PRO A 613 -19.48 24.52 -38.13
C PRO A 613 -19.39 25.95 -37.56
N ALA A 614 -18.63 26.10 -36.49
CA ALA A 614 -18.32 27.42 -35.97
C ALA A 614 -17.57 28.22 -37.04
N GLY A 615 -18.11 29.39 -37.39
CA GLY A 615 -17.56 30.22 -38.48
C GLY A 615 -16.12 30.64 -38.18
N ALA A 616 -15.30 30.76 -39.21
CA ALA A 616 -13.87 31.11 -39.12
C ALA A 616 -13.55 32.42 -38.35
N GLY A 617 -14.56 33.28 -38.10
CA GLY A 617 -14.43 34.49 -37.29
C GLY A 617 -14.37 34.25 -35.77
N LEU A 618 -14.79 33.06 -35.27
CA LEU A 618 -14.73 32.69 -33.84
C LEU A 618 -13.39 32.10 -33.45
N ALA A 619 -12.63 31.60 -34.42
CA ALA A 619 -11.27 31.05 -34.19
C ALA A 619 -10.22 32.13 -33.87
N ALA A 620 -10.54 33.41 -34.03
CA ALA A 620 -9.61 34.53 -33.82
C ALA A 620 -9.67 35.12 -32.38
N VAL A 621 -10.52 34.59 -31.50
CA VAL A 621 -10.65 35.04 -30.09
C VAL A 621 -10.00 34.07 -29.10
N ALA A 622 -9.42 32.97 -29.59
CA ALA A 622 -8.76 31.98 -28.78
C ALA A 622 -7.24 32.17 -28.67
#